data_4d1e96b402a2956192b871777293dfe2
#
_entry.id   4d1e96b402a2956192b871777293dfe2
#
_cell.length_a   1.000
_cell.length_b   1.000
_cell.length_c   1.000
_cell.angle_alpha   90.00
_cell.angle_beta   90.00
_cell.angle_gamma   90.00
#
_symmetry.space_group_name_H-M   'P 1'
#
loop_
_entity.id
_entity.type
_entity.pdbx_description
1 polymer ?
#
loop_
_entity_poly.entity_id
_entity_poly.type
_entity_poly.pdbx_seq_one_letter_code
_entity_poly.pdbx_strand_id
1 'polypeptide(L)'
;GLNLFFTFTTIIINFLFALVMVKVSDWTVLQNFGLLHLLPLGPWLELLIGLLLLDLIGAYWVHRIEHKVKFLWKFHMVHHADTQVDTTTGNRHHPGESVVRAVFAIFAVFVLGTPMWMVMIYQSLSVVLTQFNHANIKIPKWFDQSFGYIIVSPNMHRIHHHIKRPQTDSNYGNIFSFWDRLLGTYNYTPMSEITYGLDVMDNSKDKSLAYQLNAPFDKSIKSDY
;
A
#
# COMPACT_ATOMS: atom_id res chain seq x y z
N GLY A 1 14.66 6.56 -14.06
CA GLY A 1 13.44 6.80 -14.73
C GLY A 1 12.31 7.34 -13.86
N LEU A 2 11.09 7.20 -14.37
CA LEU A 2 9.86 7.75 -13.78
C LEU A 2 9.63 7.27 -12.34
N ASN A 3 9.72 5.95 -12.10
CA ASN A 3 9.50 5.37 -10.77
C ASN A 3 10.47 5.94 -9.72
N LEU A 4 11.72 6.21 -10.10
CA LEU A 4 12.70 6.86 -9.21
C LEU A 4 12.31 8.31 -8.86
N PHE A 5 11.71 9.04 -9.79
CA PHE A 5 11.18 10.37 -9.50
C PHE A 5 10.07 10.29 -8.44
N PHE A 6 9.12 9.37 -8.59
CA PHE A 6 8.06 9.18 -7.61
C PHE A 6 8.60 8.66 -6.28
N THR A 7 9.61 7.78 -6.28
CA THR A 7 10.31 7.38 -5.06
C THR A 7 10.88 8.58 -4.31
N PHE A 8 11.57 9.47 -5.03
CA PHE A 8 12.17 10.66 -4.43
C PHE A 8 11.12 11.62 -3.85
N THR A 9 10.03 11.88 -4.58
CA THR A 9 8.94 12.73 -4.07
C THR A 9 8.25 12.11 -2.85
N THR A 10 8.05 10.79 -2.83
CA THR A 10 7.49 10.06 -1.68
C THR A 10 8.40 10.16 -0.45
N ILE A 11 9.72 10.03 -0.63
CA ILE A 11 10.69 10.21 0.47
C ILE A 11 10.59 11.62 1.06
N ILE A 12 10.54 12.66 0.23
CA ILE A 12 10.41 14.04 0.70
C ILE A 12 9.11 14.23 1.49
N ILE A 13 7.98 13.74 0.97
CA ILE A 13 6.69 13.87 1.64
C ILE A 13 6.71 13.13 2.97
N ASN A 14 7.18 11.89 3.01
CA ASN A 14 7.28 11.11 4.24
C ASN A 14 8.19 11.80 5.26
N PHE A 15 9.30 12.40 4.83
CA PHE A 15 10.17 13.17 5.73
C PHE A 15 9.47 14.39 6.33
N LEU A 16 8.68 15.12 5.54
CA LEU A 16 7.91 16.26 6.06
C LEU A 16 6.84 15.84 7.07
N PHE A 17 6.19 14.68 6.86
CA PHE A 17 5.19 14.14 7.78
C PHE A 17 5.80 13.40 8.99
N ALA A 18 7.08 13.01 8.93
CA ALA A 18 7.74 12.28 10.02
C ALA A 18 7.73 13.03 11.35
N LEU A 19 7.93 14.36 11.33
CA LEU A 19 7.87 15.17 12.55
C LEU A 19 6.47 15.18 13.20
N VAL A 20 5.42 15.18 12.38
CA VAL A 20 4.04 15.09 12.87
C VAL A 20 3.79 13.71 13.46
N MET A 21 4.25 12.66 12.78
CA MET A 21 4.12 11.27 13.25
C MET A 21 4.80 11.06 14.59
N VAL A 22 6.04 11.55 14.77
CA VAL A 22 6.77 11.49 16.05
C VAL A 22 5.99 12.18 17.15
N LYS A 23 5.52 13.42 16.92
CA LYS A 23 4.74 14.17 17.92
C LYS A 23 3.44 13.46 18.29
N VAL A 24 2.73 12.87 17.33
CA VAL A 24 1.51 12.10 17.59
C VAL A 24 1.82 10.86 18.39
N SER A 25 2.85 10.09 18.02
CA SER A 25 3.30 8.91 18.76
C SER A 25 3.68 9.25 20.20
N ASP A 26 4.52 10.27 20.40
CA ASP A 26 4.92 10.71 21.73
C ASP A 26 3.73 11.15 22.59
N TRP A 27 2.80 11.92 21.99
CA TRP A 27 1.62 12.38 22.68
C TRP A 27 0.72 11.21 23.12
N THR A 28 0.46 10.23 22.23
CA THR A 28 -0.39 9.07 22.56
C THR A 28 0.21 8.23 23.68
N VAL A 29 1.53 8.01 23.66
CA VAL A 29 2.23 7.27 24.71
C VAL A 29 2.19 8.03 26.05
N LEU A 30 2.47 9.33 26.06
CA LEU A 30 2.45 10.17 27.26
C LEU A 30 1.05 10.24 27.89
N GLN A 31 -0.01 10.24 27.07
CA GLN A 31 -1.40 10.29 27.55
C GLN A 31 -2.01 8.91 27.82
N ASN A 32 -1.27 7.82 27.62
CA ASN A 32 -1.80 6.45 27.60
C ASN A 32 -3.05 6.33 26.72
N PHE A 33 -3.02 6.99 25.57
CA PHE A 33 -4.14 7.05 24.63
C PHE A 33 -3.95 6.06 23.50
N GLY A 34 -5.04 5.39 23.10
CA GLY A 34 -5.09 4.49 21.94
C GLY A 34 -5.46 3.05 22.32
N LEU A 35 -5.80 2.27 21.31
CA LEU A 35 -6.34 0.92 21.51
C LEU A 35 -5.37 -0.02 22.23
N LEU A 36 -4.06 0.11 22.02
CA LEU A 36 -3.05 -0.75 22.63
C LEU A 36 -2.95 -0.50 24.16
N HIS A 37 -3.27 0.71 24.62
CA HIS A 37 -3.25 1.04 26.04
C HIS A 37 -4.49 0.56 26.82
N LEU A 38 -5.54 0.10 26.12
CA LEU A 38 -6.77 -0.39 26.76
C LEU A 38 -6.63 -1.81 27.33
N LEU A 39 -5.63 -2.56 26.92
CA LEU A 39 -5.45 -3.96 27.29
C LEU A 39 -4.09 -4.16 27.98
N PRO A 40 -4.03 -4.93 29.07
CA PRO A 40 -2.78 -5.25 29.74
C PRO A 40 -2.00 -6.32 28.97
N LEU A 41 -1.46 -5.95 27.82
CA LEU A 41 -0.72 -6.84 26.93
C LEU A 41 0.73 -6.97 27.41
N GLY A 42 1.27 -8.18 27.34
CA GLY A 42 2.72 -8.35 27.46
C GLY A 42 3.42 -7.83 26.19
N PRO A 43 4.72 -7.45 26.25
CA PRO A 43 5.41 -6.71 25.20
C PRO A 43 5.42 -7.41 23.81
N TRP A 44 5.51 -8.72 23.79
CA TRP A 44 5.49 -9.47 22.53
C TRP A 44 4.10 -9.51 21.87
N LEU A 45 3.05 -9.63 22.68
CA LEU A 45 1.68 -9.63 22.19
C LEU A 45 1.26 -8.22 21.75
N GLU A 46 1.69 -7.20 22.47
CA GLU A 46 1.50 -5.80 22.10
C GLU A 46 2.18 -5.49 20.76
N LEU A 47 3.44 -5.92 20.58
CA LEU A 47 4.14 -5.78 19.29
C LEU A 47 3.38 -6.48 18.16
N LEU A 48 2.99 -7.74 18.36
CA LEU A 48 2.28 -8.51 17.34
C LEU A 48 0.97 -7.82 16.93
N ILE A 49 0.13 -7.47 17.92
CA ILE A 49 -1.16 -6.81 17.66
C ILE A 49 -0.93 -5.43 17.04
N GLY A 50 0.06 -4.68 17.52
CA GLY A 50 0.41 -3.38 16.96
C GLY A 50 0.80 -3.46 15.48
N LEU A 51 1.66 -4.40 15.11
CA LEU A 51 2.06 -4.61 13.71
C LEU A 51 0.86 -5.02 12.83
N LEU A 52 0.01 -5.92 13.33
CA LEU A 52 -1.20 -6.35 12.64
C LEU A 52 -2.15 -5.17 12.39
N LEU A 53 -2.42 -4.37 13.42
CA LEU A 53 -3.37 -3.26 13.32
C LEU A 53 -2.80 -2.07 12.54
N LEU A 54 -1.48 -1.81 12.61
CA LEU A 54 -0.82 -0.83 11.74
C LEU A 54 -0.96 -1.21 10.26
N ASP A 55 -0.80 -2.49 9.94
CA ASP A 55 -0.99 -2.97 8.57
C ASP A 55 -2.45 -2.90 8.12
N LEU A 56 -3.38 -3.30 8.99
CA LEU A 56 -4.80 -3.24 8.71
C LEU A 56 -5.28 -1.81 8.46
N ILE A 57 -4.96 -0.87 9.36
CA ILE A 57 -5.48 0.50 9.30
C ILE A 57 -4.64 1.37 8.37
N GLY A 58 -3.32 1.30 8.51
CA GLY A 58 -2.38 2.18 7.80
C GLY A 58 -2.03 1.74 6.38
N ALA A 59 -2.31 0.48 6.01
CA ALA A 59 -2.03 -0.02 4.67
C ALA A 59 -3.28 -0.62 3.99
N TYR A 60 -3.85 -1.71 4.52
CA TYR A 60 -4.97 -2.40 3.88
C TYR A 60 -6.18 -1.48 3.64
N TRP A 61 -6.65 -0.80 4.71
CA TRP A 61 -7.82 0.06 4.57
C TRP A 61 -7.57 1.29 3.71
N VAL A 62 -6.41 1.95 3.81
CA VAL A 62 -6.10 3.07 2.93
C VAL A 62 -6.06 2.64 1.47
N HIS A 63 -5.43 1.51 1.17
CA HIS A 63 -5.33 0.96 -0.18
C HIS A 63 -6.72 0.63 -0.75
N ARG A 64 -7.57 -0.04 0.04
CA ARG A 64 -8.95 -0.33 -0.36
C ARG A 64 -9.78 0.95 -0.57
N ILE A 65 -9.61 1.96 0.28
CA ILE A 65 -10.29 3.25 0.16
C ILE A 65 -9.80 4.00 -1.09
N GLU A 66 -8.52 3.95 -1.41
CA GLU A 66 -7.97 4.53 -2.64
C GLU A 66 -8.60 3.93 -3.89
N HIS A 67 -8.97 2.65 -3.88
CA HIS A 67 -9.70 2.01 -4.97
C HIS A 67 -11.21 2.30 -4.99
N LYS A 68 -11.83 2.59 -3.85
CA LYS A 68 -13.29 2.75 -3.74
C LYS A 68 -13.74 4.20 -3.76
N VAL A 69 -12.86 5.13 -3.41
CA VAL A 69 -13.16 6.56 -3.43
C VAL A 69 -12.60 7.18 -4.70
N LYS A 70 -13.48 7.53 -5.62
CA LYS A 70 -13.12 8.02 -6.97
C LYS A 70 -12.08 9.15 -6.99
N PHE A 71 -12.13 10.06 -6.02
CA PHE A 71 -11.13 11.14 -5.89
C PHE A 71 -9.74 10.58 -5.55
N LEU A 72 -9.64 9.60 -4.65
CA LEU A 72 -8.37 9.00 -4.22
C LEU A 72 -7.83 8.06 -5.30
N TRP A 73 -8.72 7.30 -5.96
CA TRP A 73 -8.34 6.47 -7.10
C TRP A 73 -7.61 7.25 -8.18
N LYS A 74 -7.99 8.48 -8.46
CA LYS A 74 -7.32 9.32 -9.44
C LYS A 74 -5.82 9.49 -9.18
N PHE A 75 -5.41 9.51 -7.94
CA PHE A 75 -3.99 9.55 -7.58
C PHE A 75 -3.37 8.16 -7.62
N HIS A 76 -4.08 7.16 -7.10
CA HIS A 76 -3.59 5.79 -7.02
C HIS A 76 -3.51 5.09 -8.39
N MET A 77 -4.31 5.47 -9.38
CA MET A 77 -4.22 4.92 -10.74
C MET A 77 -2.85 5.14 -11.40
N VAL A 78 -2.06 6.13 -10.95
CA VAL A 78 -0.69 6.37 -11.41
C VAL A 78 0.23 5.20 -11.02
N HIS A 79 0.00 4.60 -9.84
CA HIS A 79 0.68 3.40 -9.40
C HIS A 79 0.33 2.21 -10.30
N HIS A 80 -0.94 2.03 -10.63
CA HIS A 80 -1.43 0.97 -11.51
C HIS A 80 -1.09 1.15 -13.00
N ALA A 81 -0.74 2.36 -13.42
CA ALA A 81 -0.42 2.67 -14.81
C ALA A 81 0.92 2.10 -15.29
N ASP A 82 1.68 1.41 -14.43
CA ASP A 82 2.93 0.77 -14.83
C ASP A 82 2.65 -0.48 -15.68
N THR A 83 3.16 -0.48 -16.91
CA THR A 83 3.01 -1.62 -17.83
C THR A 83 4.06 -2.70 -17.61
N GLN A 84 5.03 -2.46 -16.72
CA GLN A 84 6.14 -3.38 -16.39
C GLN A 84 6.35 -3.43 -14.87
N VAL A 85 5.45 -4.09 -14.17
CA VAL A 85 5.52 -4.19 -12.71
C VAL A 85 6.81 -4.87 -12.25
N ASP A 86 7.59 -4.13 -11.46
CA ASP A 86 8.80 -4.59 -10.79
C ASP A 86 8.97 -3.90 -9.43
N THR A 87 10.07 -4.17 -8.72
CA THR A 87 10.34 -3.59 -7.41
C THR A 87 10.25 -2.06 -7.38
N THR A 88 10.55 -1.36 -8.48
CA THR A 88 10.47 0.11 -8.53
C THR A 88 9.03 0.61 -8.60
N THR A 89 8.09 -0.22 -9.06
CA THR A 89 6.66 0.09 -9.07
C THR A 89 6.10 0.28 -7.67
N GLY A 90 6.62 -0.45 -6.67
CA GLY A 90 6.21 -0.32 -5.27
C GLY A 90 6.34 1.08 -4.68
N ASN A 91 7.12 1.95 -5.29
CA ASN A 91 7.29 3.35 -4.90
C ASN A 91 6.74 4.34 -5.94
N ARG A 92 6.02 3.87 -6.96
CA ARG A 92 5.42 4.71 -7.99
C ARG A 92 4.13 5.35 -7.49
N HIS A 93 4.24 6.25 -6.52
CA HIS A 93 3.10 6.96 -5.94
C HIS A 93 3.04 8.41 -6.40
N HIS A 94 1.89 8.83 -6.90
CA HIS A 94 1.66 10.26 -7.15
C HIS A 94 1.85 11.05 -5.85
N PRO A 95 2.44 12.28 -5.85
CA PRO A 95 2.61 13.06 -4.62
C PRO A 95 1.33 13.22 -3.79
N GLY A 96 0.17 13.38 -4.43
CA GLY A 96 -1.13 13.42 -3.75
C GLY A 96 -1.47 12.12 -3.02
N GLU A 97 -1.16 10.98 -3.60
CA GLU A 97 -1.30 9.68 -2.95
C GLU A 97 -0.36 9.55 -1.75
N SER A 98 0.90 9.94 -1.90
CA SER A 98 1.87 9.91 -0.79
C SER A 98 1.41 10.73 0.41
N VAL A 99 0.78 11.89 0.18
CA VAL A 99 0.17 12.70 1.26
C VAL A 99 -0.99 11.93 1.92
N VAL A 100 -1.90 11.35 1.15
CA VAL A 100 -3.02 10.56 1.69
C VAL A 100 -2.50 9.41 2.55
N ARG A 101 -1.53 8.64 2.06
CA ARG A 101 -0.94 7.51 2.80
C ARG A 101 -0.23 7.96 4.07
N ALA A 102 0.49 9.09 4.05
CA ALA A 102 1.13 9.66 5.25
C ALA A 102 0.08 10.06 6.30
N VAL A 103 -1.03 10.68 5.90
CA VAL A 103 -2.14 11.04 6.80
C VAL A 103 -2.78 9.79 7.42
N PHE A 104 -3.05 8.76 6.63
CA PHE A 104 -3.61 7.50 7.15
C PHE A 104 -2.63 6.75 8.07
N ALA A 105 -1.33 6.79 7.79
CA ALA A 105 -0.33 6.22 8.68
C ALA A 105 -0.31 6.94 10.04
N ILE A 106 -0.35 8.28 10.06
CA ILE A 106 -0.45 9.07 11.29
C ILE A 106 -1.76 8.77 12.02
N PHE A 107 -2.87 8.65 11.31
CA PHE A 107 -4.16 8.27 11.88
C PHE A 107 -4.11 6.89 12.54
N ALA A 108 -3.47 5.90 11.90
CA ALA A 108 -3.28 4.58 12.49
C ALA A 108 -2.46 4.65 13.79
N VAL A 109 -1.35 5.41 13.80
CA VAL A 109 -0.53 5.65 15.00
C VAL A 109 -1.35 6.30 16.11
N PHE A 110 -2.16 7.31 15.78
CA PHE A 110 -3.04 8.00 16.73
C PHE A 110 -4.09 7.06 17.35
N VAL A 111 -4.83 6.31 16.52
CA VAL A 111 -5.89 5.40 16.99
C VAL A 111 -5.32 4.28 17.84
N LEU A 112 -4.17 3.75 17.47
CA LEU A 112 -3.55 2.62 18.16
C LEU A 112 -2.77 3.06 19.40
N GLY A 113 -2.21 4.27 19.43
CA GLY A 113 -1.32 4.72 20.49
C GLY A 113 0.06 4.06 20.42
N THR A 114 0.57 3.81 19.21
CA THR A 114 1.82 3.06 19.03
C THR A 114 3.04 3.91 19.33
N PRO A 115 4.02 3.38 20.11
CA PRO A 115 5.30 4.04 20.31
C PRO A 115 6.14 4.07 19.02
N MET A 116 6.98 5.09 18.86
CA MET A 116 7.73 5.32 17.62
C MET A 116 8.62 4.15 17.20
N TRP A 117 9.22 3.42 18.17
CA TRP A 117 10.03 2.23 17.86
C TRP A 117 9.22 1.13 17.15
N MET A 118 7.95 0.94 17.53
CA MET A 118 7.05 -0.03 16.88
C MET A 118 6.69 0.42 15.47
N VAL A 119 6.43 1.72 15.29
CA VAL A 119 6.20 2.33 13.96
C VAL A 119 7.41 2.10 13.05
N MET A 120 8.63 2.29 13.58
CA MET A 120 9.87 2.07 12.80
C MET A 120 10.02 0.60 12.37
N ILE A 121 9.72 -0.37 13.24
CA ILE A 121 9.72 -1.79 12.88
C ILE A 121 8.69 -2.06 11.78
N TYR A 122 7.46 -1.57 11.96
CA TYR A 122 6.40 -1.73 10.96
C TYR A 122 6.79 -1.14 9.60
N GLN A 123 7.26 0.10 9.57
CA GLN A 123 7.66 0.77 8.32
C GLN A 123 8.82 0.04 7.62
N SER A 124 9.80 -0.45 8.39
CA SER A 124 10.90 -1.23 7.83
C SER A 124 10.41 -2.52 7.17
N LEU A 125 9.54 -3.26 7.85
CA LEU A 125 8.91 -4.46 7.30
C LEU A 125 8.05 -4.14 6.08
N SER A 126 7.25 -3.07 6.14
CA SER A 126 6.41 -2.62 5.05
C SER A 126 7.24 -2.30 3.80
N VAL A 127 8.33 -1.55 3.92
CA VAL A 127 9.22 -1.23 2.79
C VAL A 127 9.79 -2.51 2.16
N VAL A 128 10.35 -3.41 2.99
CA VAL A 128 10.96 -4.66 2.49
C VAL A 128 9.92 -5.52 1.77
N LEU A 129 8.73 -5.68 2.37
CA LEU A 129 7.69 -6.53 1.80
C LEU A 129 6.97 -5.88 0.61
N THR A 130 6.89 -4.55 0.54
CA THR A 130 6.44 -3.85 -0.67
C THR A 130 7.40 -4.09 -1.85
N GLN A 131 8.72 -4.07 -1.63
CA GLN A 131 9.67 -4.43 -2.68
C GLN A 131 9.54 -5.90 -3.09
N PHE A 132 9.30 -6.79 -2.14
CA PHE A 132 9.11 -8.22 -2.40
C PHE A 132 7.82 -8.47 -3.19
N ASN A 133 6.68 -7.92 -2.78
CA ASN A 133 5.39 -8.21 -3.42
C ASN A 133 5.28 -7.62 -4.84
N HIS A 134 6.01 -6.56 -5.17
CA HIS A 134 6.12 -6.03 -6.53
C HIS A 134 7.22 -6.72 -7.37
N ALA A 135 8.05 -7.56 -6.76
CA ALA A 135 9.18 -8.16 -7.46
C ALA A 135 8.73 -9.02 -8.66
N ASN A 136 9.35 -8.80 -9.82
CA ASN A 136 9.13 -9.61 -11.01
C ASN A 136 9.94 -10.91 -10.94
N ILE A 137 9.64 -11.75 -9.94
CA ILE A 137 10.29 -13.03 -9.70
C ILE A 137 9.29 -14.18 -9.80
N LYS A 138 9.79 -15.35 -10.16
CA LYS A 138 9.01 -16.60 -10.11
C LYS A 138 9.24 -17.25 -8.76
N ILE A 139 8.18 -17.36 -7.96
CA ILE A 139 8.22 -18.07 -6.68
C ILE A 139 7.70 -19.50 -6.84
N PRO A 140 8.25 -20.47 -6.09
CA PRO A 140 7.75 -21.84 -6.11
C PRO A 140 6.30 -21.92 -5.65
N LYS A 141 5.52 -22.82 -6.27
CA LYS A 141 4.09 -23.01 -5.94
C LYS A 141 3.84 -23.28 -4.46
N TRP A 142 4.70 -24.09 -3.84
CA TRP A 142 4.58 -24.43 -2.43
C TRP A 142 4.72 -23.18 -1.53
N PHE A 143 5.60 -22.24 -1.90
CA PHE A 143 5.74 -20.98 -1.16
C PHE A 143 4.46 -20.14 -1.25
N ASP A 144 3.94 -19.96 -2.45
CA ASP A 144 2.72 -19.19 -2.71
C ASP A 144 1.50 -19.81 -2.00
N GLN A 145 1.44 -21.15 -1.95
CA GLN A 145 0.37 -21.92 -1.33
C GLN A 145 0.49 -22.05 0.19
N SER A 146 1.62 -21.77 0.80
CA SER A 146 1.84 -21.84 2.25
C SER A 146 2.06 -20.44 2.85
N PHE A 147 3.21 -19.84 2.61
CA PHE A 147 3.54 -18.50 3.13
C PHE A 147 2.64 -17.41 2.55
N GLY A 148 2.11 -17.59 1.34
CA GLY A 148 1.12 -16.71 0.72
C GLY A 148 -0.22 -16.62 1.47
N TYR A 149 -0.48 -17.48 2.47
CA TYR A 149 -1.62 -17.32 3.40
C TYR A 149 -1.33 -16.28 4.50
N ILE A 150 -0.07 -16.01 4.79
CA ILE A 150 0.35 -15.10 5.86
C ILE A 150 0.87 -13.80 5.28
N ILE A 151 1.78 -13.89 4.32
CA ILE A 151 2.49 -12.74 3.71
C ILE A 151 2.01 -12.56 2.28
N VAL A 152 1.83 -11.30 1.86
CA VAL A 152 1.48 -10.99 0.47
C VAL A 152 2.61 -11.42 -0.46
N SER A 153 2.30 -12.35 -1.36
CA SER A 153 3.27 -12.83 -2.33
C SER A 153 3.32 -11.95 -3.59
N PRO A 154 4.42 -12.02 -4.36
CA PRO A 154 4.49 -11.37 -5.66
C PRO A 154 3.33 -11.77 -6.60
N ASN A 155 2.94 -13.04 -6.65
CA ASN A 155 1.83 -13.48 -7.50
C ASN A 155 0.51 -12.87 -7.06
N MET A 156 0.24 -12.82 -5.74
CA MET A 156 -0.98 -12.24 -5.20
C MET A 156 -1.09 -10.75 -5.53
N HIS A 157 -0.02 -9.97 -5.32
CA HIS A 157 -0.05 -8.54 -5.56
C HIS A 157 -0.03 -8.19 -7.06
N ARG A 158 0.65 -8.98 -7.89
CA ARG A 158 0.65 -8.78 -9.35
C ARG A 158 -0.72 -9.02 -9.98
N ILE A 159 -1.58 -9.86 -9.38
CA ILE A 159 -2.99 -9.98 -9.79
C ILE A 159 -3.73 -8.65 -9.56
N HIS A 160 -3.48 -7.98 -8.44
CA HIS A 160 -4.00 -6.67 -8.13
C HIS A 160 -3.60 -5.61 -9.17
N HIS A 161 -2.41 -5.70 -9.76
CA HIS A 161 -1.96 -4.84 -10.86
C HIS A 161 -2.48 -5.22 -12.25
N HIS A 162 -3.47 -6.11 -12.34
CA HIS A 162 -4.08 -6.44 -13.64
C HIS A 162 -4.77 -5.22 -14.25
N ILE A 163 -4.75 -5.14 -15.59
CA ILE A 163 -5.21 -4.00 -16.38
C ILE A 163 -6.66 -3.57 -16.12
N LYS A 164 -7.51 -4.45 -15.60
CA LYS A 164 -8.95 -4.18 -15.38
C LYS A 164 -9.55 -4.98 -14.23
N ARG A 165 -10.75 -4.61 -13.84
CA ARG A 165 -11.58 -5.34 -12.85
C ARG A 165 -12.01 -6.72 -13.34
N PRO A 166 -12.28 -7.66 -12.42
CA PRO A 166 -12.32 -7.48 -10.95
C PRO A 166 -10.95 -7.59 -10.27
N GLN A 167 -9.89 -7.99 -11.00
CA GLN A 167 -8.57 -8.26 -10.44
C GLN A 167 -7.96 -6.99 -9.80
N THR A 168 -8.03 -5.85 -10.48
CA THR A 168 -7.53 -4.57 -9.96
C THR A 168 -8.19 -4.19 -8.62
N ASP A 169 -9.44 -4.62 -8.41
CA ASP A 169 -10.23 -4.34 -7.20
C ASP A 169 -10.16 -5.47 -6.16
N SER A 170 -9.02 -6.16 -6.06
CA SER A 170 -8.77 -7.30 -5.17
C SER A 170 -7.36 -7.24 -4.59
N ASN A 171 -7.05 -8.08 -3.59
CA ASN A 171 -5.70 -8.29 -3.06
C ASN A 171 -5.01 -6.99 -2.58
N TYR A 172 -5.68 -6.27 -1.68
CA TYR A 172 -5.22 -4.98 -1.13
C TYR A 172 -4.13 -5.09 -0.06
N GLY A 173 -3.84 -6.30 0.43
CA GLY A 173 -2.84 -6.53 1.48
C GLY A 173 -1.47 -5.95 1.13
N ASN A 174 -0.77 -5.44 2.15
CA ASN A 174 0.60 -4.96 2.03
C ASN A 174 1.60 -5.95 2.64
N ILE A 175 1.54 -6.18 3.96
CA ILE A 175 2.33 -7.19 4.66
C ILE A 175 1.56 -8.50 4.74
N PHE A 176 0.36 -8.45 5.33
CA PHE A 176 -0.41 -9.64 5.66
C PHE A 176 -1.51 -9.92 4.62
N SER A 177 -1.42 -11.08 3.99
CA SER A 177 -2.37 -11.53 2.95
C SER A 177 -3.70 -12.03 3.49
N PHE A 178 -3.76 -12.42 4.77
CA PHE A 178 -4.99 -12.94 5.36
C PHE A 178 -6.09 -11.88 5.53
N TRP A 179 -5.74 -10.57 5.49
CA TRP A 179 -6.74 -9.51 5.47
C TRP A 179 -7.67 -9.62 4.28
N ASP A 180 -7.13 -9.92 3.09
CA ASP A 180 -7.95 -10.08 1.89
C ASP A 180 -8.89 -11.28 2.00
N ARG A 181 -8.45 -12.36 2.63
CA ARG A 181 -9.28 -13.54 2.86
C ARG A 181 -10.38 -13.30 3.89
N LEU A 182 -10.03 -12.65 5.01
CA LEU A 182 -10.97 -12.31 6.07
C LEU A 182 -12.03 -11.30 5.62
N LEU A 183 -11.65 -10.35 4.77
CA LEU A 183 -12.52 -9.25 4.32
C LEU A 183 -13.12 -9.47 2.93
N GLY A 184 -12.93 -10.68 2.35
CA GLY A 184 -13.57 -11.11 1.11
C GLY A 184 -13.05 -10.40 -0.15
N THR A 185 -11.79 -9.94 -0.13
CA THR A 185 -11.15 -9.25 -1.27
C THR A 185 -10.05 -10.08 -1.93
N TYR A 186 -9.85 -11.32 -1.48
CA TYR A 186 -8.87 -12.22 -2.11
C TYR A 186 -9.35 -12.70 -3.48
N ASN A 187 -8.47 -12.59 -4.48
CA ASN A 187 -8.68 -13.11 -5.82
C ASN A 187 -7.46 -13.92 -6.25
N TYR A 188 -7.70 -14.99 -6.99
CA TYR A 188 -6.68 -15.79 -7.64
C TYR A 188 -6.94 -15.81 -9.15
N THR A 189 -5.91 -15.44 -9.92
CA THR A 189 -5.91 -15.52 -11.39
C THR A 189 -4.55 -16.07 -11.82
N PRO A 190 -4.51 -17.03 -12.78
CA PRO A 190 -3.24 -17.52 -13.29
C PRO A 190 -2.36 -16.41 -13.84
N MET A 191 -1.06 -16.41 -13.51
CA MET A 191 -0.13 -15.37 -13.94
C MET A 191 0.00 -15.23 -15.48
N SER A 192 -0.36 -16.27 -16.23
CA SER A 192 -0.42 -16.25 -17.70
C SER A 192 -1.53 -15.35 -18.26
N GLU A 193 -2.52 -15.01 -17.47
CA GLU A 193 -3.66 -14.17 -17.85
C GLU A 193 -3.49 -12.71 -17.40
N ILE A 194 -2.43 -12.41 -16.62
CA ILE A 194 -2.20 -11.08 -16.10
C ILE A 194 -1.54 -10.18 -17.14
N THR A 195 -2.14 -9.04 -17.35
CA THR A 195 -1.63 -7.92 -18.17
C THR A 195 -1.62 -6.67 -17.32
N TYR A 196 -0.53 -5.90 -17.36
CA TYR A 196 -0.33 -4.70 -16.55
C TYR A 196 -0.72 -3.42 -17.29
N GLY A 197 -0.82 -2.32 -16.56
CA GLY A 197 -1.32 -1.03 -17.01
C GLY A 197 -2.77 -0.83 -16.62
N LEU A 198 -3.43 0.17 -17.20
CA LEU A 198 -4.85 0.44 -16.97
C LEU A 198 -5.60 0.63 -18.28
N ASP A 199 -6.80 0.04 -18.35
CA ASP A 199 -7.69 0.13 -19.52
C ASP A 199 -8.25 1.53 -19.76
N VAL A 200 -8.24 2.40 -18.75
CA VAL A 200 -8.71 3.79 -18.81
C VAL A 200 -7.61 4.79 -19.14
N MET A 201 -6.35 4.35 -19.22
CA MET A 201 -5.19 5.20 -19.48
C MET A 201 -4.51 4.87 -20.81
N ASP A 202 -3.80 5.84 -21.37
CA ASP A 202 -2.95 5.61 -22.54
C ASP A 202 -1.64 4.92 -22.10
N ASN A 203 -1.61 3.60 -22.18
CA ASN A 203 -0.49 2.78 -21.75
C ASN A 203 0.80 3.03 -22.57
N SER A 204 0.72 3.71 -23.73
CA SER A 204 1.93 4.13 -24.48
C SER A 204 2.66 5.28 -23.79
N LYS A 205 1.99 5.98 -22.84
CA LYS A 205 2.51 7.09 -22.06
C LYS A 205 2.85 6.71 -20.61
N ASP A 206 2.94 5.43 -20.31
CA ASP A 206 3.22 4.93 -18.96
C ASP A 206 4.49 5.54 -18.34
N LYS A 207 5.50 5.86 -19.17
CA LYS A 207 6.79 6.47 -18.77
C LYS A 207 6.85 7.99 -18.91
N SER A 208 5.75 8.64 -19.30
CA SER A 208 5.70 10.10 -19.46
C SER A 208 5.40 10.76 -18.10
N LEU A 209 6.39 11.46 -17.52
CA LEU A 209 6.22 12.15 -16.24
C LEU A 209 5.09 13.19 -16.29
N ALA A 210 5.02 13.99 -17.34
CA ALA A 210 3.97 15.01 -17.49
C ALA A 210 2.57 14.38 -17.56
N TYR A 211 2.43 13.25 -18.27
CA TYR A 211 1.17 12.53 -18.35
C TYR A 211 0.76 11.97 -16.99
N GLN A 212 1.67 11.31 -16.28
CA GLN A 212 1.38 10.70 -14.98
C GLN A 212 1.07 11.74 -13.89
N LEU A 213 1.78 12.88 -13.86
CA LEU A 213 1.48 13.96 -12.91
C LEU A 213 0.15 14.67 -13.19
N ASN A 214 -0.27 14.75 -14.47
CA ASN A 214 -1.53 15.39 -14.84
C ASN A 214 -2.72 14.43 -14.82
N ALA A 215 -2.50 13.11 -14.86
CA ALA A 215 -3.55 12.10 -14.94
C ALA A 215 -4.66 12.27 -13.87
N PRO A 216 -4.39 12.57 -12.60
CA PRO A 216 -5.43 12.79 -11.60
C PRO A 216 -6.39 13.94 -11.93
N PHE A 217 -5.94 14.92 -12.69
CA PHE A 217 -6.65 16.16 -13.02
C PHE A 217 -7.26 16.13 -14.42
N ASP A 218 -6.89 15.15 -15.24
CA ASP A 218 -7.39 15.00 -16.61
C ASP A 218 -8.84 14.50 -16.60
N LYS A 219 -9.74 15.34 -17.09
CA LYS A 219 -11.18 15.04 -17.17
C LYS A 219 -11.52 14.07 -18.31
N SER A 220 -10.61 13.85 -19.25
CA SER A 220 -10.80 12.90 -20.35
C SER A 220 -10.61 11.45 -19.89
N ILE A 221 -9.85 11.22 -18.82
CA ILE A 221 -9.68 9.91 -18.21
C ILE A 221 -10.94 9.60 -17.40
N LYS A 222 -11.83 8.82 -18.01
CA LYS A 222 -13.07 8.36 -17.37
C LYS A 222 -12.80 7.03 -16.70
N SER A 223 -12.84 7.02 -15.40
CA SER A 223 -12.72 5.80 -14.60
C SER A 223 -14.06 5.52 -13.92
N ASP A 224 -14.52 4.28 -14.02
CA ASP A 224 -15.70 3.76 -13.31
C ASP A 224 -15.36 3.26 -11.90
N TYR A 225 -14.11 3.48 -11.49
CA TYR A 225 -13.59 3.18 -10.15
C TYR A 225 -14.12 4.15 -9.09
#